data_4310416967a429abac5b524cfda41314
#
_entry.id   4310416967a429abac5b524cfda41314
#
_cell.length_a   1.000
_cell.length_b   1.000
_cell.length_c   1.000
_cell.angle_alpha   90.00
_cell.angle_beta   90.00
_cell.angle_gamma   90.00
#
_symmetry.space_group_name_H-M   'P 1'
#
loop_
_entity.id
_entity.type
_entity.pdbx_description
1 polymer ?
#
loop_
_entity_poly.entity_id
_entity_poly.type
_entity_poly.pdbx_seq_one_letter_code
_entity_poly.pdbx_strand_id
1 'polypeptide(L)'
;MADKNDPDIALMLRVKEDDMLAYETLIDKFKQPVMNLVYRLIHDLDEAEDIAQNVFIQIWKTRDRYEPNSKFTTWLFTIARNMGLNEIRRRTRHPADSLDEPHSENDNQPRHVIEDFTSPIPAEATLNDELHARVEEAIRDLPEKQRIALLLCRDGGVTYEEIAEILGGISLTAVKSIIFRGRAVLKTRLKPYLNSGDWYKK
;
A
#
# COMPACT_ATOMS: atom_id res chain seq x y z
N MET A 1 -20.41 -9.34 8.77
CA MET A 1 -20.41 -10.63 8.05
C MET A 1 -19.93 -10.32 6.63
N ALA A 2 -18.94 -11.03 6.13
CA ALA A 2 -18.51 -10.88 4.74
C ALA A 2 -19.65 -11.25 3.80
N ASP A 3 -19.80 -10.47 2.73
CA ASP A 3 -20.79 -10.77 1.69
C ASP A 3 -20.30 -12.03 0.94
N LYS A 4 -21.05 -13.13 1.05
CA LYS A 4 -20.73 -14.39 0.37
C LYS A 4 -20.73 -14.27 -1.17
N ASN A 5 -21.25 -13.17 -1.70
CA ASN A 5 -21.25 -12.85 -3.13
C ASN A 5 -20.02 -12.01 -3.55
N ASP A 6 -19.09 -11.71 -2.64
CA ASP A 6 -17.86 -11.02 -2.98
C ASP A 6 -17.01 -11.90 -3.93
N PRO A 7 -16.70 -11.43 -5.15
CA PRO A 7 -15.99 -12.22 -6.14
C PRO A 7 -14.57 -12.62 -5.68
N ASP A 8 -13.93 -11.81 -4.84
CA ASP A 8 -12.59 -12.10 -4.34
C ASP A 8 -12.61 -13.20 -3.28
N ILE A 9 -13.68 -13.26 -2.49
CA ILE A 9 -13.92 -14.40 -1.57
C ILE A 9 -14.13 -15.68 -2.37
N ALA A 10 -14.94 -15.61 -3.44
CA ALA A 10 -15.19 -16.78 -4.29
C ALA A 10 -13.90 -17.29 -4.96
N LEU A 11 -13.05 -16.38 -5.46
CA LEU A 11 -11.73 -16.75 -6.00
C LEU A 11 -10.85 -17.38 -4.91
N MET A 12 -10.78 -16.80 -3.72
CA MET A 12 -9.94 -17.34 -2.65
C MET A 12 -10.41 -18.71 -2.15
N LEU A 13 -11.70 -18.99 -2.16
CA LEU A 13 -12.23 -20.32 -1.84
C LEU A 13 -11.81 -21.35 -2.90
N ARG A 14 -11.74 -20.97 -4.19
CA ARG A 14 -11.18 -21.82 -5.25
C ARG A 14 -9.68 -22.04 -5.06
N VAL A 15 -8.94 -21.01 -4.67
CA VAL A 15 -7.49 -21.13 -4.34
C VAL A 15 -7.28 -22.12 -3.20
N LYS A 16 -8.17 -22.15 -2.21
CA LYS A 16 -8.15 -23.14 -1.13
C LYS A 16 -8.31 -24.58 -1.64
N GLU A 17 -8.94 -24.77 -2.79
CA GLU A 17 -9.09 -26.05 -3.50
C GLU A 17 -7.98 -26.25 -4.57
N ASP A 18 -6.84 -25.59 -4.43
CA ASP A 18 -5.67 -25.67 -5.30
C ASP A 18 -5.89 -25.17 -6.75
N ASP A 19 -6.89 -24.29 -6.98
CA ASP A 19 -7.13 -23.70 -8.28
C ASP A 19 -6.11 -22.59 -8.59
N MET A 20 -5.11 -22.91 -9.41
CA MET A 20 -4.05 -22.00 -9.83
C MET A 20 -4.56 -20.83 -10.66
N LEU A 21 -5.58 -21.01 -11.50
CA LEU A 21 -6.13 -19.92 -12.32
C LEU A 21 -6.83 -18.86 -11.45
N ALA A 22 -7.54 -19.31 -10.40
CA ALA A 22 -8.12 -18.41 -9.43
C ALA A 22 -7.04 -17.65 -8.66
N TYR A 23 -5.91 -18.30 -8.34
CA TYR A 23 -4.78 -17.67 -7.67
C TYR A 23 -4.09 -16.64 -8.56
N GLU A 24 -3.80 -16.95 -9.81
CA GLU A 24 -3.25 -16.01 -10.80
C GLU A 24 -4.14 -14.77 -10.96
N THR A 25 -5.47 -14.99 -11.01
CA THR A 25 -6.45 -13.90 -11.08
C THR A 25 -6.35 -12.96 -9.88
N LEU A 26 -6.19 -13.50 -8.67
CA LEU A 26 -6.00 -12.70 -7.46
C LEU A 26 -4.67 -11.95 -7.48
N ILE A 27 -3.58 -12.59 -7.91
CA ILE A 27 -2.27 -11.94 -8.05
C ILE A 27 -2.40 -10.76 -9.01
N ASP A 28 -2.93 -10.97 -10.21
CA ASP A 28 -3.03 -9.91 -11.23
C ASP A 28 -3.86 -8.72 -10.76
N LYS A 29 -4.92 -8.99 -10.00
CA LYS A 29 -5.78 -7.94 -9.45
C LYS A 29 -5.10 -7.14 -8.33
N PHE A 30 -4.32 -7.80 -7.48
CA PHE A 30 -3.86 -7.19 -6.22
C PHE A 30 -2.35 -6.93 -6.16
N LYS A 31 -1.54 -7.39 -7.12
CA LYS A 31 -0.08 -7.17 -7.12
C LYS A 31 0.28 -5.70 -7.00
N GLN A 32 -0.34 -4.84 -7.81
CA GLN A 32 -0.03 -3.41 -7.80
C GLN A 32 -0.50 -2.69 -6.51
N PRO A 33 -1.76 -2.88 -6.03
CA PRO A 33 -2.18 -2.36 -4.73
C PRO A 33 -1.30 -2.80 -3.56
N VAL A 34 -0.87 -4.07 -3.51
CA VAL A 34 0.03 -4.58 -2.48
C VAL A 34 1.40 -3.93 -2.59
N MET A 35 1.97 -3.89 -3.80
CA MET A 35 3.26 -3.25 -4.08
C MET A 35 3.25 -1.77 -3.66
N ASN A 36 2.21 -1.03 -4.02
CA ASN A 36 2.06 0.38 -3.65
C ASN A 36 2.01 0.59 -2.14
N LEU A 37 1.27 -0.26 -1.42
CA LEU A 37 1.21 -0.18 0.04
C LEU A 37 2.57 -0.44 0.66
N VAL A 38 3.25 -1.52 0.25
CA VAL A 38 4.54 -1.93 0.83
C VAL A 38 5.61 -0.89 0.51
N TYR A 39 5.73 -0.46 -0.76
CA TYR A 39 6.70 0.57 -1.17
C TYR A 39 6.55 1.86 -0.34
N ARG A 40 5.34 2.35 -0.16
CA ARG A 40 5.09 3.56 0.65
C ARG A 40 5.29 3.37 2.15
N LEU A 41 5.39 2.14 2.61
CA LEU A 41 5.79 1.85 3.99
C LEU A 41 7.30 1.86 4.17
N ILE A 42 8.05 1.22 3.25
CA ILE A 42 9.49 0.98 3.42
C ILE A 42 10.38 1.91 2.59
N HIS A 43 9.85 2.54 1.52
CA HIS A 43 10.52 3.47 0.60
C HIS A 43 11.77 2.90 -0.08
N ASP A 44 11.71 1.63 -0.43
CA ASP A 44 12.74 0.87 -1.14
C ASP A 44 12.00 -0.02 -2.14
N LEU A 45 12.33 0.13 -3.44
CA LEU A 45 11.57 -0.50 -4.51
C LEU A 45 11.82 -2.00 -4.56
N ASP A 46 13.10 -2.40 -4.50
CA ASP A 46 13.51 -3.80 -4.62
C ASP A 46 12.99 -4.62 -3.45
N GLU A 47 13.18 -4.11 -2.24
CA GLU A 47 12.63 -4.74 -1.03
C GLU A 47 11.10 -4.78 -1.02
N ALA A 48 10.44 -3.75 -1.57
CA ALA A 48 8.98 -3.73 -1.68
C ALA A 48 8.48 -4.80 -2.64
N GLU A 49 9.19 -5.04 -3.74
CA GLU A 49 8.89 -6.09 -4.70
C GLU A 49 9.02 -7.48 -4.04
N ASP A 50 10.12 -7.72 -3.36
CA ASP A 50 10.36 -8.96 -2.63
C ASP A 50 9.30 -9.23 -1.57
N ILE A 51 8.93 -8.19 -0.80
CA ILE A 51 7.87 -8.33 0.21
C ILE A 51 6.52 -8.56 -0.46
N ALA A 52 6.19 -7.87 -1.55
CA ALA A 52 4.95 -8.07 -2.27
C ALA A 52 4.83 -9.51 -2.82
N GLN A 53 5.90 -10.05 -3.38
CA GLN A 53 5.96 -11.46 -3.80
C GLN A 53 5.76 -12.39 -2.60
N ASN A 54 6.44 -12.13 -1.49
CA ASN A 54 6.33 -12.92 -0.27
C ASN A 54 4.93 -12.87 0.35
N VAL A 55 4.18 -11.77 0.19
CA VAL A 55 2.76 -11.67 0.59
C VAL A 55 1.94 -12.74 -0.14
N PHE A 56 2.08 -12.83 -1.46
CA PHE A 56 1.34 -13.84 -2.24
C PHE A 56 1.81 -15.25 -1.92
N ILE A 57 3.11 -15.50 -1.76
CA ILE A 57 3.63 -16.78 -1.30
C ILE A 57 3.01 -17.17 0.06
N GLN A 58 2.88 -16.22 0.97
CA GLN A 58 2.26 -16.46 2.28
C GLN A 58 0.76 -16.78 2.15
N ILE A 59 0.04 -16.09 1.27
CA ILE A 59 -1.37 -16.38 0.96
C ILE A 59 -1.50 -17.83 0.47
N TRP A 60 -0.68 -18.24 -0.49
CA TRP A 60 -0.69 -19.61 -1.00
C TRP A 60 -0.38 -20.62 0.10
N LYS A 61 0.65 -20.40 0.90
CA LYS A 61 1.04 -21.30 2.00
C LYS A 61 -0.03 -21.44 3.08
N THR A 62 -0.82 -20.40 3.29
CA THR A 62 -1.84 -20.38 4.36
C THR A 62 -3.27 -20.48 3.84
N ARG A 63 -3.47 -20.79 2.55
CA ARG A 63 -4.78 -20.87 1.90
C ARG A 63 -5.79 -21.75 2.62
N ASP A 64 -5.31 -22.87 3.18
CA ASP A 64 -6.16 -23.83 3.92
C ASP A 64 -6.78 -23.22 5.17
N ARG A 65 -6.13 -22.19 5.76
CA ARG A 65 -6.58 -21.50 6.97
C ARG A 65 -7.50 -20.32 6.67
N TYR A 66 -7.70 -20.01 5.37
CA TYR A 66 -8.59 -18.92 5.01
C TYR A 66 -10.03 -19.26 5.39
N GLU A 67 -10.67 -18.37 6.13
CA GLU A 67 -12.07 -18.40 6.48
C GLU A 67 -12.74 -17.11 6.01
N PRO A 68 -13.87 -17.18 5.30
CA PRO A 68 -14.54 -15.99 4.75
C PRO A 68 -15.33 -15.21 5.83
N ASN A 69 -14.68 -14.93 6.96
CA ASN A 69 -15.24 -14.15 8.06
C ASN A 69 -15.17 -12.64 7.82
N SER A 70 -14.21 -12.22 7.00
CA SER A 70 -14.01 -10.86 6.50
C SER A 70 -13.77 -10.89 4.98
N LYS A 71 -13.71 -9.72 4.35
CA LYS A 71 -13.36 -9.65 2.92
C LYS A 71 -11.93 -10.14 2.69
N PHE A 72 -11.69 -10.66 1.50
CA PHE A 72 -10.35 -11.09 1.08
C PHE A 72 -9.33 -9.95 1.18
N THR A 73 -9.72 -8.73 0.78
CA THR A 73 -8.90 -7.51 0.88
C THR A 73 -8.42 -7.24 2.30
N THR A 74 -9.26 -7.43 3.30
CA THR A 74 -8.89 -7.27 4.73
C THR A 74 -7.78 -8.23 5.12
N TRP A 75 -7.90 -9.49 4.74
CA TRP A 75 -6.89 -10.51 5.04
C TRP A 75 -5.59 -10.25 4.29
N LEU A 76 -5.66 -9.98 2.98
CA LEU A 76 -4.52 -9.64 2.12
C LEU A 76 -3.72 -8.46 2.68
N PHE A 77 -4.39 -7.31 2.91
CA PHE A 77 -3.71 -6.10 3.38
C PHE A 77 -3.24 -6.21 4.83
N THR A 78 -3.84 -7.08 5.65
CA THR A 78 -3.30 -7.41 6.97
C THR A 78 -1.96 -8.12 6.86
N ILE A 79 -1.82 -9.09 5.95
CA ILE A 79 -0.55 -9.78 5.69
C ILE A 79 0.49 -8.78 5.17
N ALA A 80 0.14 -8.02 4.13
CA ALA A 80 1.05 -7.04 3.51
C ALA A 80 1.56 -5.99 4.51
N ARG A 81 0.65 -5.40 5.30
CA ARG A 81 1.00 -4.48 6.38
C ARG A 81 1.96 -5.10 7.39
N ASN A 82 1.66 -6.30 7.86
CA ASN A 82 2.47 -6.95 8.90
C ASN A 82 3.87 -7.26 8.37
N MET A 83 4.01 -7.70 7.14
CA MET A 83 5.31 -7.96 6.52
C MET A 83 6.11 -6.66 6.34
N GLY A 84 5.50 -5.59 5.81
CA GLY A 84 6.15 -4.29 5.70
C GLY A 84 6.58 -3.71 7.06
N LEU A 85 5.74 -3.82 8.09
CA LEU A 85 6.11 -3.36 9.44
C LEU A 85 7.21 -4.21 10.08
N ASN A 86 7.25 -5.51 9.82
CA ASN A 86 8.32 -6.37 10.30
C ASN A 86 9.65 -5.97 9.66
N GLU A 87 9.64 -5.63 8.37
CA GLU A 87 10.84 -5.15 7.68
C GLU A 87 11.33 -3.81 8.26
N ILE A 88 10.46 -2.85 8.50
CA ILE A 88 10.83 -1.59 9.18
C ILE A 88 11.47 -1.87 10.54
N ARG A 89 10.91 -2.79 11.32
CA ARG A 89 11.47 -3.18 12.62
C ARG A 89 12.81 -3.88 12.49
N ARG A 90 13.01 -4.73 11.46
CA ARG A 90 14.28 -5.39 11.16
C ARG A 90 15.36 -4.34 10.90
N ARG A 91 15.12 -3.39 10.00
CA ARG A 91 16.05 -2.30 9.66
C ARG A 91 16.40 -1.43 10.89
N THR A 92 15.42 -1.18 11.75
CA THR A 92 15.65 -0.39 12.97
C THR A 92 16.50 -1.11 14.00
N ARG A 93 16.43 -2.46 14.05
CA ARG A 93 17.21 -3.27 15.03
C ARG A 93 18.61 -3.59 14.53
N HIS A 94 18.82 -3.70 13.22
CA HIS A 94 20.08 -4.06 12.58
C HIS A 94 20.50 -3.01 11.54
N PRO A 95 20.89 -1.80 11.99
CA PRO A 95 21.30 -0.75 11.05
C PRO A 95 22.58 -1.08 10.28
N ALA A 96 23.41 -2.02 10.79
CA ALA A 96 24.68 -2.40 10.18
C ALA A 96 24.53 -3.31 8.95
N ASP A 97 23.47 -4.11 8.88
CA ASP A 97 23.24 -5.01 7.74
C ASP A 97 22.83 -4.25 6.46
N SER A 98 22.44 -2.98 6.59
CA SER A 98 22.02 -2.11 5.48
C SER A 98 23.17 -1.30 4.88
N LEU A 99 24.40 -1.37 5.40
CA LEU A 99 25.56 -0.56 4.96
C LEU A 99 26.57 -1.33 4.11
N ASP A 100 26.44 -2.64 3.98
CA ASP A 100 27.43 -3.50 3.30
C ASP A 100 27.05 -3.92 1.86
N GLU A 101 25.93 -3.48 1.30
CA GLU A 101 25.73 -3.57 -0.14
C GLU A 101 26.11 -2.23 -0.79
N PRO A 102 27.21 -2.17 -1.57
CA PRO A 102 27.53 -0.99 -2.36
C PRO A 102 26.41 -0.81 -3.39
N HIS A 103 25.60 0.25 -3.23
CA HIS A 103 24.76 0.71 -4.32
C HIS A 103 25.65 0.97 -5.53
N SER A 104 25.63 0.05 -6.46
CA SER A 104 26.29 0.20 -7.76
C SER A 104 25.69 1.42 -8.44
N GLU A 105 26.49 2.49 -8.55
CA GLU A 105 26.20 3.71 -9.31
C GLU A 105 26.14 3.44 -10.82
N ASN A 106 25.44 2.43 -11.26
CA ASN A 106 25.29 2.13 -12.68
C ASN A 106 23.88 1.65 -13.00
N ASP A 107 22.88 2.43 -12.54
CA ASP A 107 21.50 2.14 -12.90
C ASP A 107 21.03 3.06 -14.03
N ASN A 108 21.40 2.66 -15.26
CA ASN A 108 20.81 3.10 -16.51
C ASN A 108 19.68 2.13 -16.92
N GLN A 109 19.02 1.50 -15.95
CA GLN A 109 17.79 0.77 -16.21
C GLN A 109 16.61 1.75 -16.14
N PRO A 110 15.66 1.67 -17.08
CA PRO A 110 14.47 2.50 -17.02
C PRO A 110 13.75 2.18 -15.71
N ARG A 111 13.72 3.14 -14.79
CA ARG A 111 12.87 3.07 -13.60
C ARG A 111 11.50 2.65 -14.07
N HIS A 112 11.05 1.48 -13.64
CA HIS A 112 9.64 1.12 -13.75
C HIS A 112 8.86 2.20 -13.00
N VAL A 113 8.40 3.19 -13.76
CA VAL A 113 7.45 4.18 -13.30
C VAL A 113 6.27 3.35 -12.82
N ILE A 114 6.01 3.37 -11.51
CA ILE A 114 4.74 2.90 -10.98
C ILE A 114 3.72 3.77 -11.70
N GLU A 115 3.06 3.21 -12.71
CA GLU A 115 2.05 3.92 -13.47
C GLU A 115 0.97 4.41 -12.51
N ASP A 116 1.09 5.66 -12.12
CA ASP A 116 -0.01 6.41 -11.55
C ASP A 116 -0.99 6.64 -12.71
N PHE A 117 -2.18 6.07 -12.63
CA PHE A 117 -3.23 6.14 -13.66
C PHE A 117 -3.80 7.57 -13.82
N THR A 118 -2.92 8.55 -13.92
CA THR A 118 -3.24 9.89 -14.41
C THR A 118 -2.13 10.28 -15.37
N SER A 119 -2.31 9.97 -16.65
CA SER A 119 -1.40 10.39 -17.73
C SER A 119 -1.31 11.91 -17.78
N PRO A 120 -0.14 12.52 -17.52
CA PRO A 120 0.03 13.95 -17.71
C PRO A 120 0.59 14.27 -19.10
N ILE A 121 0.17 15.39 -19.63
CA ILE A 121 0.67 16.02 -20.85
C ILE A 121 2.12 16.50 -20.61
N PRO A 122 3.07 16.35 -21.56
CA PRO A 122 4.52 16.50 -21.33
C PRO A 122 5.04 17.84 -20.77
N ALA A 123 4.27 18.92 -20.87
CA ALA A 123 4.68 20.22 -20.32
C ALA A 123 4.34 20.42 -18.82
N GLU A 124 3.49 19.56 -18.26
CA GLU A 124 3.10 19.57 -16.84
C GLU A 124 3.90 18.55 -16.01
N ALA A 125 4.70 17.69 -16.66
CA ALA A 125 5.41 16.59 -16.02
C ALA A 125 6.34 17.08 -14.89
N THR A 126 7.15 18.11 -15.12
CA THR A 126 8.16 18.54 -14.15
C THR A 126 7.56 19.16 -12.87
N LEU A 127 6.48 19.94 -12.99
CA LEU A 127 5.76 20.51 -11.82
C LEU A 127 4.97 19.41 -11.07
N ASN A 128 4.48 18.44 -11.80
CA ASN A 128 3.76 17.30 -11.23
C ASN A 128 4.72 16.38 -10.47
N ASP A 129 5.93 16.14 -10.97
CA ASP A 129 6.96 15.32 -10.33
C ASP A 129 7.42 15.95 -9.01
N GLU A 130 7.61 17.29 -8.95
CA GLU A 130 7.95 17.96 -7.71
C GLU A 130 6.81 17.88 -6.68
N LEU A 131 5.57 18.09 -7.11
CA LEU A 131 4.41 17.94 -6.23
C LEU A 131 4.26 16.50 -5.72
N HIS A 132 4.46 15.51 -6.59
CA HIS A 132 4.44 14.10 -6.21
C HIS A 132 5.51 13.79 -5.16
N ALA A 133 6.74 14.25 -5.37
CA ALA A 133 7.82 14.07 -4.39
C ALA A 133 7.47 14.70 -3.02
N ARG A 134 6.84 15.88 -3.01
CA ARG A 134 6.40 16.55 -1.77
C ARG A 134 5.24 15.81 -1.09
N VAL A 135 4.34 15.24 -1.86
CA VAL A 135 3.24 14.42 -1.32
C VAL A 135 3.81 13.15 -0.67
N GLU A 136 4.73 12.45 -1.35
CA GLU A 136 5.37 11.24 -0.81
C GLU A 136 6.17 11.55 0.47
N GLU A 137 6.93 12.66 0.48
CA GLU A 137 7.62 13.13 1.68
C GLU A 137 6.65 13.42 2.83
N ALA A 138 5.55 14.12 2.55
CA ALA A 138 4.54 14.43 3.54
C ALA A 138 3.83 13.18 4.10
N ILE A 139 3.61 12.17 3.25
CA ILE A 139 3.04 10.87 3.66
C ILE A 139 4.05 10.09 4.51
N ARG A 140 5.33 10.09 4.14
CA ARG A 140 6.42 9.42 4.87
C ARG A 140 6.50 9.87 6.32
N ASP A 141 6.33 11.16 6.55
CA ASP A 141 6.45 11.78 7.87
C ASP A 141 5.21 11.60 8.76
N LEU A 142 4.14 10.97 8.23
CA LEU A 142 2.96 10.68 9.06
C LEU A 142 3.27 9.57 10.09
N PRO A 143 2.67 9.64 11.28
CA PRO A 143 2.64 8.49 12.19
C PRO A 143 2.13 7.24 11.48
N GLU A 144 2.76 6.08 11.77
CA GLU A 144 2.53 4.79 11.12
C GLU A 144 1.03 4.50 10.84
N LYS A 145 0.18 4.59 11.87
CA LYS A 145 -1.26 4.31 11.73
C LYS A 145 -1.98 5.28 10.80
N GLN A 146 -1.56 6.56 10.79
CA GLN A 146 -2.16 7.56 9.90
C GLN A 146 -1.74 7.30 8.45
N ARG A 147 -0.47 6.99 8.24
CA ARG A 147 0.09 6.64 6.94
C ARG A 147 -0.62 5.43 6.36
N ILE A 148 -0.68 4.32 7.08
CA ILE A 148 -1.35 3.08 6.64
C ILE A 148 -2.84 3.34 6.33
N ALA A 149 -3.57 4.01 7.21
CA ALA A 149 -4.99 4.28 7.01
C ALA A 149 -5.26 5.12 5.76
N LEU A 150 -4.42 6.11 5.49
CA LEU A 150 -4.55 6.96 4.29
C LEU A 150 -4.21 6.21 3.02
N LEU A 151 -3.17 5.37 3.02
CA LEU A 151 -2.78 4.55 1.87
C LEU A 151 -3.89 3.54 1.52
N LEU A 152 -4.41 2.83 2.51
CA LEU A 152 -5.51 1.88 2.30
C LEU A 152 -6.78 2.58 1.80
N CYS A 153 -7.09 3.75 2.32
CA CYS A 153 -8.25 4.53 1.91
C CYS A 153 -8.13 5.04 0.45
N ARG A 154 -6.91 5.34 0.00
CA ARG A 154 -6.64 5.88 -1.34
C ARG A 154 -6.58 4.76 -2.40
N ASP A 155 -5.75 3.76 -2.16
CA ASP A 155 -5.32 2.84 -3.22
C ASP A 155 -6.04 1.48 -3.15
N GLY A 156 -6.65 1.16 -2.02
CA GLY A 156 -7.14 -0.19 -1.76
C GLY A 156 -8.61 -0.42 -2.06
N GLY A 157 -9.40 0.60 -2.35
CA GLY A 157 -10.86 0.44 -2.39
C GLY A 157 -11.43 -0.13 -1.07
N VAL A 158 -10.69 0.05 0.04
CA VAL A 158 -10.93 -0.56 1.35
C VAL A 158 -11.83 0.34 2.16
N THR A 159 -12.90 -0.19 2.75
CA THR A 159 -13.82 0.55 3.59
C THR A 159 -13.21 0.89 4.95
N TYR A 160 -13.82 1.83 5.67
CA TYR A 160 -13.33 2.20 7.01
C TYR A 160 -13.45 1.05 8.02
N GLU A 161 -14.43 0.18 7.84
CA GLU A 161 -14.62 -1.04 8.62
C GLU A 161 -13.46 -2.01 8.39
N GLU A 162 -13.08 -2.21 7.14
CA GLU A 162 -11.93 -3.04 6.77
C GLU A 162 -10.61 -2.44 7.28
N ILE A 163 -10.43 -1.13 7.16
CA ILE A 163 -9.26 -0.43 7.73
C ILE A 163 -9.19 -0.64 9.25
N ALA A 164 -10.35 -0.64 9.93
CA ALA A 164 -10.41 -0.90 11.36
C ALA A 164 -9.87 -2.30 11.70
N GLU A 165 -10.26 -3.31 10.94
CA GLU A 165 -9.78 -4.69 11.09
C GLU A 165 -8.30 -4.80 10.76
N ILE A 166 -7.85 -4.25 9.62
CA ILE A 166 -6.44 -4.24 9.19
C ILE A 166 -5.54 -3.58 10.24
N LEU A 167 -6.02 -2.52 10.91
CA LEU A 167 -5.27 -1.82 11.97
C LEU A 167 -5.32 -2.52 13.34
N GLY A 168 -5.83 -3.75 13.41
CA GLY A 168 -5.85 -4.57 14.61
C GLY A 168 -7.15 -4.49 15.40
N GLY A 169 -8.29 -4.28 14.73
CA GLY A 169 -9.63 -4.29 15.33
C GLY A 169 -9.95 -3.02 16.13
N ILE A 170 -9.42 -1.88 15.71
CA ILE A 170 -9.74 -0.59 16.35
C ILE A 170 -11.17 -0.15 16.00
N SER A 171 -11.76 0.76 16.78
CA SER A 171 -13.10 1.26 16.52
C SER A 171 -13.18 2.10 15.23
N LEU A 172 -14.33 2.09 14.57
CA LEU A 172 -14.61 2.90 13.39
C LEU A 172 -14.42 4.42 13.67
N THR A 173 -14.77 4.87 14.86
CA THR A 173 -14.54 6.25 15.31
C THR A 173 -13.04 6.57 15.38
N ALA A 174 -12.22 5.61 15.82
CA ALA A 174 -10.77 5.77 15.84
C ALA A 174 -10.21 5.87 14.42
N VAL A 175 -10.68 5.04 13.46
CA VAL A 175 -10.27 5.12 12.04
C VAL A 175 -10.60 6.48 11.46
N LYS A 176 -11.84 6.95 11.62
CA LYS A 176 -12.25 8.28 11.15
C LYS A 176 -11.37 9.41 11.72
N SER A 177 -11.04 9.32 13.00
CA SER A 177 -10.16 10.28 13.68
C SER A 177 -8.71 10.22 13.17
N ILE A 178 -8.18 9.02 12.89
CA ILE A 178 -6.84 8.80 12.34
C ILE A 178 -6.75 9.42 10.93
N ILE A 179 -7.71 9.09 10.06
CA ILE A 179 -7.77 9.61 8.68
C ILE A 179 -7.94 11.14 8.69
N PHE A 180 -8.83 11.67 9.52
CA PHE A 180 -9.04 13.12 9.63
C PHE A 180 -7.74 13.84 10.03
N ARG A 181 -7.04 13.35 11.06
CA ARG A 181 -5.77 13.93 11.50
C ARG A 181 -4.69 13.83 10.43
N GLY A 182 -4.55 12.67 9.79
CA GLY A 182 -3.59 12.49 8.71
C GLY A 182 -3.84 13.45 7.54
N ARG A 183 -5.10 13.61 7.10
CA ARG A 183 -5.48 14.57 6.06
C ARG A 183 -5.21 16.02 6.48
N ALA A 184 -5.43 16.38 7.74
CA ALA A 184 -5.14 17.72 8.24
C ALA A 184 -3.63 18.03 8.20
N VAL A 185 -2.78 17.07 8.57
CA VAL A 185 -1.31 17.20 8.48
C VAL A 185 -0.89 17.39 7.02
N LEU A 186 -1.37 16.51 6.10
CA LEU A 186 -1.06 16.62 4.68
C LEU A 186 -1.52 17.97 4.10
N LYS A 187 -2.74 18.41 4.41
CA LYS A 187 -3.25 19.71 3.98
C LYS A 187 -2.36 20.86 4.44
N THR A 188 -1.89 20.84 5.68
CA THR A 188 -1.02 21.89 6.22
C THR A 188 0.34 21.90 5.52
N ARG A 189 0.95 20.72 5.32
CA ARG A 189 2.27 20.60 4.67
C ARG A 189 2.23 20.96 3.19
N LEU A 190 1.18 20.56 2.49
CA LEU A 190 1.03 20.78 1.06
C LEU A 190 0.44 22.16 0.70
N LYS A 191 -0.08 22.90 1.68
CA LYS A 191 -0.68 24.22 1.45
C LYS A 191 0.22 25.18 0.67
N PRO A 192 1.54 25.30 0.91
CA PRO A 192 2.42 26.19 0.14
C PRO A 192 2.47 25.84 -1.36
N TYR A 193 2.33 24.56 -1.70
CA TYR A 193 2.41 24.05 -3.06
C TYR A 193 1.05 24.06 -3.78
N LEU A 194 -0.05 24.04 -3.03
CA LEU A 194 -1.42 24.08 -3.57
C LEU A 194 -1.90 25.49 -3.90
N ASN A 195 -1.33 26.52 -3.25
CA ASN A 195 -1.72 27.91 -3.48
C ASN A 195 -1.07 28.54 -4.74
N SER A 196 -0.15 27.85 -5.38
CA SER A 196 0.54 28.31 -6.59
C SER A 196 -0.10 27.89 -7.91
N GLY A 197 -1.22 27.16 -7.89
CA GLY A 197 -1.86 26.67 -9.11
C GLY A 197 -3.33 26.28 -8.94
N ASP A 198 -4.10 26.51 -9.97
CA ASP A 198 -5.57 26.36 -10.16
C ASP A 198 -6.17 24.96 -9.93
N TRP A 199 -5.82 24.24 -8.87
CA TRP A 199 -6.26 22.88 -8.59
C TRP A 199 -7.71 22.75 -8.09
N TYR A 200 -8.42 23.88 -7.90
CA TYR A 200 -9.81 23.91 -7.43
C TYR A 200 -10.85 24.21 -8.52
N LYS A 201 -10.44 24.19 -9.79
CA LYS A 201 -11.39 24.41 -10.92
C LYS A 201 -11.49 23.15 -11.78
N LYS A 202 -11.98 22.06 -11.18
CA LYS A 202 -12.76 21.03 -11.92
C LYS A 202 -13.55 20.18 -10.93
#